data_527810880c68a511578232b28b4408d6
#
_entry.id   527810880c68a511578232b28b4408d6
#
_cell.length_a   1.000
_cell.length_b   1.000
_cell.length_c   1.000
_cell.angle_alpha   90.00
_cell.angle_beta   90.00
_cell.angle_gamma   90.00
#
_symmetry.space_group_name_H-M   'P 1'
#
loop_
_entity.id
_entity.type
_entity.pdbx_description
1 polymer ?
#
loop_
_entity_poly.entity_id
_entity_poly.type
_entity_poly.pdbx_seq_one_letter_code
_entity_poly.pdbx_strand_id
1 'polypeptide(L)'
;MSTGRLEVICGKDSSGKTAMALGRALQALTEQKTVIVIQFLKGSEKIGNLEVLKRMEPELKVFRFEKSDRYFAELSDAEKKDEQINIRNGLNYAKKVLTTEECDLLVLDEALGLVDQNI
;
A
#
# COMPACT_ATOMS: atom_id res chain seq x y z
N MET A 1 -7.61 23.12 -10.98
CA MET A 1 -6.66 22.16 -10.41
C MET A 1 -6.96 21.96 -8.93
N SER A 2 -7.24 20.75 -8.53
CA SER A 2 -7.55 20.46 -7.14
C SER A 2 -6.26 20.43 -6.30
N THR A 3 -6.35 20.91 -5.07
CA THR A 3 -5.26 20.83 -4.11
C THR A 3 -5.25 19.42 -3.52
N GLY A 4 -4.10 18.78 -3.56
CA GLY A 4 -3.95 17.49 -2.93
C GLY A 4 -3.95 17.60 -1.42
N ARG A 5 -4.31 16.51 -0.75
CA ARG A 5 -4.27 16.41 0.70
C ARG A 5 -3.46 15.17 1.09
N LEU A 6 -2.54 15.38 2.01
CA LEU A 6 -1.75 14.29 2.57
C LEU A 6 -2.22 14.02 3.99
N GLU A 7 -2.51 12.75 4.27
CA GLU A 7 -2.88 12.30 5.60
C GLU A 7 -1.91 11.19 6.02
N VAL A 8 -1.35 11.29 7.20
CA VAL A 8 -0.39 10.31 7.72
C VAL A 8 -0.99 9.60 8.92
N ILE A 9 -1.00 8.26 8.86
CA ILE A 9 -1.43 7.41 9.95
C ILE A 9 -0.20 6.65 10.42
N CYS A 10 0.22 6.88 11.64
CA CYS A 10 1.41 6.23 12.19
C CYS A 10 1.11 5.60 13.55
N GLY A 11 1.94 4.65 13.93
CA GLY A 11 1.78 3.92 15.18
C GLY A 11 2.70 2.70 15.19
N LYS A 12 2.64 1.96 16.29
CA LYS A 12 3.42 0.73 16.45
C LYS A 12 2.84 -0.38 15.57
N ASP A 13 3.64 -1.41 15.33
CA ASP A 13 3.17 -2.62 14.66
C ASP A 13 1.95 -3.18 15.39
N SER A 14 1.02 -3.73 14.63
CA SER A 14 -0.23 -4.29 15.15
C SER A 14 -1.12 -3.27 15.86
N SER A 15 -0.95 -1.97 15.59
CA SER A 15 -1.76 -0.90 16.19
C SER A 15 -3.05 -0.61 15.43
N GLY A 16 -3.33 -1.33 14.34
CA GLY A 16 -4.52 -1.12 13.53
C GLY A 16 -4.37 -0.07 12.43
N LYS A 17 -3.14 0.31 12.08
CA LYS A 17 -2.89 1.31 11.02
C LYS A 17 -3.53 0.91 9.70
N THR A 18 -3.37 -0.35 9.30
CA THR A 18 -3.94 -0.86 8.05
C THR A 18 -5.45 -0.78 8.08
N ALA A 19 -6.07 -1.18 9.19
CA ALA A 19 -7.52 -1.11 9.34
C ALA A 19 -8.02 0.32 9.25
N MET A 20 -7.32 1.27 9.84
CA MET A 20 -7.67 2.68 9.74
C MET A 20 -7.57 3.20 8.30
N ALA A 21 -6.50 2.82 7.60
CA ALA A 21 -6.32 3.20 6.21
C ALA A 21 -7.41 2.61 5.32
N LEU A 22 -7.79 1.35 5.54
CA LEU A 22 -8.88 0.71 4.82
C LEU A 22 -10.22 1.36 5.14
N GLY A 23 -10.41 1.83 6.37
CA GLY A 23 -11.60 2.59 6.75
C GLY A 23 -11.72 3.89 5.95
N ARG A 24 -10.61 4.60 5.77
CA ARG A 24 -10.57 5.78 4.92
C ARG A 24 -10.89 5.45 3.47
N ALA A 25 -10.35 4.32 2.98
CA ALA A 25 -10.62 3.86 1.62
C ALA A 25 -12.10 3.56 1.45
N LEU A 26 -12.71 2.87 2.40
CA LEU A 26 -14.13 2.54 2.37
C LEU A 26 -14.98 3.80 2.38
N GLN A 27 -14.62 4.79 3.19
CA GLN A 27 -15.32 6.08 3.21
C GLN A 27 -15.29 6.74 1.83
N ALA A 28 -14.12 6.72 1.17
CA ALA A 28 -14.00 7.29 -0.18
C ALA A 28 -14.91 6.57 -1.17
N LEU A 29 -15.01 5.25 -1.07
CA LEU A 29 -15.89 4.46 -1.93
C LEU A 29 -17.37 4.85 -1.74
N THR A 30 -17.78 5.14 -0.51
CA THR A 30 -19.15 5.58 -0.24
C THR A 30 -19.45 6.95 -0.85
N GLU A 31 -18.41 7.72 -1.14
CA GLU A 31 -18.50 9.02 -1.79
C GLU A 31 -18.32 8.92 -3.31
N GLN A 32 -18.37 7.71 -3.84
CA GLN A 32 -18.21 7.41 -5.27
C GLN A 32 -16.84 7.76 -5.83
N LYS A 33 -15.82 7.69 -4.99
CA LYS A 33 -14.43 7.92 -5.37
C LYS A 33 -13.74 6.58 -5.63
N THR A 34 -12.66 6.62 -6.41
CA THR A 34 -11.85 5.45 -6.70
C THR A 34 -10.62 5.43 -5.82
N VAL A 35 -10.18 4.23 -5.43
CA VAL A 35 -9.09 4.04 -4.46
C VAL A 35 -8.09 3.03 -4.99
N ILE A 36 -6.80 3.35 -4.87
CA ILE A 36 -5.71 2.42 -5.09
C ILE A 36 -4.92 2.30 -3.78
N VAL A 37 -4.72 1.07 -3.33
CA VAL A 37 -3.93 0.76 -2.13
C VAL A 37 -2.69 0.00 -2.56
N ILE A 38 -1.52 0.48 -2.16
CA ILE A 38 -0.25 -0.21 -2.37
C ILE A 38 0.31 -0.56 -1.01
N GLN A 39 0.58 -1.85 -0.79
CA GLN A 39 1.08 -2.36 0.48
C GLN A 39 2.54 -2.76 0.38
N PHE A 40 3.31 -2.33 1.36
CA PHE A 40 4.73 -2.64 1.49
C PHE A 40 5.00 -3.45 2.75
N LEU A 41 6.06 -4.23 2.74
CA LEU A 41 6.60 -4.92 3.93
C LEU A 41 5.60 -5.82 4.67
N LYS A 42 4.67 -6.43 3.94
CA LYS A 42 3.63 -7.28 4.55
C LYS A 42 4.07 -8.73 4.75
N GLY A 43 5.05 -9.22 3.97
CA GLY A 43 5.45 -10.62 4.01
C GLY A 43 4.24 -11.53 3.79
N SER A 44 4.04 -12.48 4.70
CA SER A 44 2.89 -13.38 4.65
C SER A 44 1.63 -12.80 5.28
N GLU A 45 1.72 -11.58 5.82
CA GLU A 45 0.59 -10.93 6.47
C GLU A 45 -0.54 -10.68 5.47
N LYS A 46 -1.73 -11.08 5.83
CA LYS A 46 -2.92 -10.90 5.00
C LYS A 46 -3.77 -9.78 5.57
N ILE A 47 -4.32 -8.97 4.67
CA ILE A 47 -5.35 -8.02 5.09
C ILE A 47 -6.66 -8.80 5.07
N GLY A 48 -7.12 -9.19 6.25
CA GLY A 48 -8.39 -9.88 6.36
C GLY A 48 -8.61 -10.88 5.23
N ASN A 49 -9.73 -10.80 4.58
CA ASN A 49 -10.07 -11.64 3.45
C ASN A 49 -9.88 -10.86 2.14
N LEU A 50 -8.80 -11.14 1.39
CA LEU A 50 -8.53 -10.51 0.10
C LEU A 50 -9.65 -10.70 -0.92
N GLU A 51 -10.42 -11.79 -0.80
CA GLU A 51 -11.55 -12.04 -1.70
C GLU A 51 -12.62 -10.95 -1.55
N VAL A 52 -12.84 -10.47 -0.34
CA VAL A 52 -13.79 -9.37 -0.10
C VAL A 52 -13.30 -8.10 -0.79
N LEU A 53 -12.00 -7.82 -0.69
CA LEU A 53 -11.42 -6.63 -1.31
C LEU A 53 -11.49 -6.71 -2.84
N LYS A 54 -11.29 -7.90 -3.40
CA LYS A 54 -11.40 -8.10 -4.85
C LYS A 54 -12.81 -7.83 -5.37
N ARG A 55 -13.83 -8.04 -4.56
CA ARG A 55 -15.21 -7.74 -4.94
C ARG A 55 -15.46 -6.25 -5.10
N MET A 56 -14.55 -5.41 -4.58
CA MET A 56 -14.68 -3.96 -4.67
C MET A 56 -14.01 -3.40 -5.92
N GLU A 57 -13.36 -4.24 -6.72
CA GLU A 57 -12.82 -3.81 -8.00
C GLU A 57 -13.92 -3.51 -9.00
N PRO A 58 -13.74 -2.54 -9.89
CA PRO A 58 -12.55 -1.73 -10.10
C PRO A 58 -12.47 -0.47 -9.21
N GLU A 59 -13.44 -0.21 -8.38
CA GLU A 59 -13.46 1.03 -7.56
C GLU A 59 -12.35 1.06 -6.52
N LEU A 60 -12.00 -0.11 -5.97
CA LEU A 60 -10.87 -0.26 -5.06
C LEU A 60 -9.95 -1.36 -5.58
N LYS A 61 -8.67 -1.04 -5.73
CA LYS A 61 -7.65 -2.01 -6.14
C LYS A 61 -6.52 -2.04 -5.11
N VAL A 62 -6.08 -3.24 -4.76
CA VAL A 62 -4.97 -3.45 -3.82
C VAL A 62 -3.83 -4.12 -4.55
N PHE A 63 -2.63 -3.55 -4.41
CA PHE A 63 -1.42 -4.08 -5.05
C PHE A 63 -0.34 -4.35 -4.02
N ARG A 64 0.36 -5.45 -4.22
CA ARG A 64 1.61 -5.78 -3.51
C ARG A 64 2.63 -6.12 -4.57
N PHE A 65 3.70 -5.34 -4.62
CA PHE A 65 4.77 -5.55 -5.61
C PHE A 65 5.84 -6.52 -5.12
N GLU A 66 5.97 -6.70 -3.82
CA GLU A 66 6.88 -7.67 -3.24
C GLU A 66 6.40 -9.08 -3.52
N LYS A 67 7.35 -9.99 -3.81
CA LYS A 67 7.04 -11.36 -4.19
C LYS A 67 7.24 -12.37 -3.07
N SER A 68 8.07 -12.03 -2.07
CA SER A 68 8.34 -12.91 -0.94
C SER A 68 7.17 -12.90 0.04
N ASP A 69 6.87 -14.05 0.60
CA ASP A 69 5.91 -14.18 1.69
C ASP A 69 6.57 -14.09 3.08
N ARG A 70 7.89 -13.84 3.11
CA ARG A 70 8.64 -13.60 4.35
C ARG A 70 8.82 -12.10 4.56
N TYR A 71 9.00 -11.69 5.82
CA TYR A 71 9.27 -10.30 6.13
C TYR A 71 10.64 -9.88 5.60
N PHE A 72 10.75 -8.64 5.14
CA PHE A 72 11.97 -8.11 4.53
C PHE A 72 13.19 -8.29 5.43
N ALA A 73 13.05 -8.04 6.74
CA ALA A 73 14.15 -8.15 7.69
C ALA A 73 14.71 -9.58 7.80
N GLU A 74 13.93 -10.58 7.44
CA GLU A 74 14.31 -12.00 7.51
C GLU A 74 15.00 -12.51 6.25
N LEU A 75 15.05 -11.70 5.20
CA LEU A 75 15.59 -12.10 3.91
C LEU A 75 17.12 -12.04 3.91
N SER A 76 17.74 -12.87 3.07
CA SER A 76 19.18 -12.78 2.80
C SER A 76 19.49 -11.49 2.03
N ASP A 77 20.78 -11.11 1.97
CA ASP A 77 21.18 -9.91 1.24
C ASP A 77 20.79 -9.96 -0.23
N ALA A 78 20.93 -11.13 -0.87
CA ALA A 78 20.53 -11.30 -2.27
C ALA A 78 19.02 -11.15 -2.43
N GLU A 79 18.25 -11.77 -1.54
CA GLU A 79 16.79 -11.69 -1.55
C GLU A 79 16.31 -10.25 -1.29
N LYS A 80 17.00 -9.53 -0.39
CA LYS A 80 16.67 -8.13 -0.11
C LYS A 80 16.86 -7.27 -1.35
N LYS A 81 17.92 -7.50 -2.12
CA LYS A 81 18.16 -6.76 -3.37
C LYS A 81 17.03 -6.97 -4.36
N ASP A 82 16.57 -8.21 -4.51
CA ASP A 82 15.47 -8.53 -5.42
C ASP A 82 14.18 -7.87 -4.96
N GLU A 83 13.88 -7.92 -3.67
CA GLU A 83 12.67 -7.29 -3.15
C GLU A 83 12.75 -5.76 -3.21
N GLN A 84 13.92 -5.16 -3.08
CA GLN A 84 14.08 -3.71 -3.26
C GLN A 84 13.69 -3.27 -4.66
N ILE A 85 13.97 -4.08 -5.67
CA ILE A 85 13.54 -3.79 -7.04
C ILE A 85 12.02 -3.80 -7.12
N ASN A 86 11.37 -4.79 -6.52
CA ASN A 86 9.92 -4.90 -6.49
C ASN A 86 9.29 -3.71 -5.73
N ILE A 87 9.87 -3.32 -4.61
CA ILE A 87 9.42 -2.17 -3.82
C ILE A 87 9.54 -0.88 -4.63
N ARG A 88 10.65 -0.68 -5.33
CA ARG A 88 10.83 0.49 -6.19
C ARG A 88 9.81 0.53 -7.31
N ASN A 89 9.47 -0.63 -7.86
CA ASN A 89 8.40 -0.72 -8.86
C ASN A 89 7.08 -0.24 -8.28
N GLY A 90 6.79 -0.59 -7.03
CA GLY A 90 5.61 -0.11 -6.33
C GLY A 90 5.61 1.40 -6.12
N LEU A 91 6.75 1.97 -5.73
CA LEU A 91 6.90 3.41 -5.56
C LEU A 91 6.77 4.16 -6.89
N ASN A 92 7.33 3.60 -7.95
CA ASN A 92 7.21 4.18 -9.30
C ASN A 92 5.76 4.15 -9.78
N TYR A 93 5.04 3.07 -9.48
CA TYR A 93 3.62 2.97 -9.78
C TYR A 93 2.82 4.03 -9.02
N ALA A 94 3.15 4.24 -7.74
CA ALA A 94 2.52 5.30 -6.94
C ALA A 94 2.71 6.68 -7.56
N LYS A 95 3.93 6.98 -8.01
CA LYS A 95 4.22 8.23 -8.71
C LYS A 95 3.39 8.36 -9.99
N LYS A 96 3.31 7.29 -10.76
CA LYS A 96 2.53 7.27 -11.99
C LYS A 96 1.06 7.56 -11.71
N VAL A 97 0.49 6.90 -10.71
CA VAL A 97 -0.90 7.06 -10.32
C VAL A 97 -1.19 8.51 -9.95
N LEU A 98 -0.31 9.14 -9.16
CA LEU A 98 -0.47 10.53 -8.76
C LEU A 98 -0.33 11.49 -9.95
N THR A 99 0.62 11.23 -10.83
CA THR A 99 0.88 12.09 -11.98
C THR A 99 -0.25 12.03 -13.01
N THR A 100 -0.82 10.85 -13.21
CA THR A 100 -1.89 10.63 -14.22
C THR A 100 -3.29 10.74 -13.63
N GLU A 101 -3.41 10.97 -12.33
CA GLU A 101 -4.71 11.09 -11.64
C GLU A 101 -5.61 9.87 -11.86
N GLU A 102 -5.03 8.65 -11.81
CA GLU A 102 -5.77 7.42 -12.03
C GLU A 102 -6.75 7.07 -10.92
N CYS A 103 -6.63 7.69 -9.76
CA CYS A 103 -7.55 7.48 -8.65
C CYS A 103 -7.74 8.74 -7.84
N ASP A 104 -8.79 8.76 -7.03
CA ASP A 104 -9.08 9.90 -6.15
C ASP A 104 -8.33 9.81 -4.83
N LEU A 105 -8.07 8.59 -4.34
CA LEU A 105 -7.35 8.33 -3.10
C LEU A 105 -6.29 7.26 -3.34
N LEU A 106 -5.04 7.60 -3.02
CA LEU A 106 -3.94 6.65 -3.02
C LEU A 106 -3.52 6.38 -1.58
N VAL A 107 -3.50 5.11 -1.19
CA VAL A 107 -3.06 4.67 0.13
C VAL A 107 -1.74 3.93 -0.01
N LEU A 108 -0.73 4.37 0.73
CA LEU A 108 0.57 3.69 0.83
C LEU A 108 0.68 3.08 2.23
N ASP A 109 0.46 1.78 2.33
CA ASP A 109 0.49 1.07 3.60
C ASP A 109 1.92 0.64 3.94
N GLU A 110 2.37 0.95 5.15
CA GLU A 110 3.74 0.69 5.65
C GLU A 110 4.83 1.45 4.89
N ALA A 111 4.49 2.57 4.25
CA ALA A 111 5.48 3.37 3.52
C ALA A 111 6.59 3.90 4.42
N LEU A 112 6.28 4.27 5.66
CA LEU A 112 7.27 4.77 6.60
C LEU A 112 8.26 3.67 7.03
N GLY A 113 7.83 2.41 7.00
CA GLY A 113 8.72 1.28 7.25
C GLY A 113 9.84 1.15 6.22
N LEU A 114 9.63 1.66 5.01
CA LEU A 114 10.67 1.66 3.99
C LEU A 114 11.85 2.53 4.41
N VAL A 115 11.57 3.64 5.08
CA VAL A 115 12.61 4.52 5.61
C VAL A 115 13.41 3.79 6.70
N ASP A 116 12.72 3.08 7.59
CA ASP A 116 13.36 2.31 8.67
C ASP A 116 14.26 1.21 8.12
N GLN A 117 13.92 0.63 6.97
CA GLN A 117 14.71 -0.40 6.31
C GLN A 117 15.74 0.15 5.33
N ASN A 118 15.90 1.46 5.24
CA ASN A 118 16.80 2.14 4.31
C ASN A 118 16.57 1.79 2.84
N ILE A 119 15.32 1.69 2.48
CA ILE A 119 14.94 1.37 1.09
C ILE A 119 14.66 2.64 0.29
#